data_f6b9c7cb614fea1ad141cbb21b0105ce
#
_entry.id   f6b9c7cb614fea1ad141cbb21b0105ce
#
_cell.length_a   1.000
_cell.length_b   1.000
_cell.length_c   1.000
_cell.angle_alpha   90.00
_cell.angle_beta   90.00
_cell.angle_gamma   90.00
#
_symmetry.space_group_name_H-M   'P 1'
#
loop_
_entity.id
_entity.type
_entity.pdbx_description
1 polymer ?
#
loop_
_entity_poly.entity_id
_entity_poly.type
_entity_poly.pdbx_seq_one_letter_code
_entity_poly.pdbx_strand_id
1 'polypeptide(L)'
;MKSKLKEIFTVDPYQGMNSNSPGEVCDLLRGEWIQGTKFREDIPDPLNGEPFLKVPDTTEYSEFINSLDSCPKSGMHNPLKNVERYLMLGEVCAKSAELLREDEIEKYFCKLIQRVMPKSDSQCLGEVTVTRVFLENFSGDNVRFLARSFSNPGNHLGQESSGYRWPFGSSCIIAPFNFPLEIPGLQVLGALFMGNRPLVKVDSKVSVVFEQFLRLLIHCGLPPSDLDFINCRGQVMGELIKESKDKIRLLQFTGSKEVAEKLAVDLMGKIKIEDAGFDWKIIGPD
;
A
#
# COMPACT_ATOMS: atom_id res chain seq x y z
N MET A 1 13.85 20.02 8.18
CA MET A 1 13.98 18.56 8.35
C MET A 1 15.40 18.21 8.75
N LYS A 2 15.63 17.38 9.77
CA LYS A 2 16.95 16.95 10.21
C LYS A 2 17.66 16.08 9.18
N SER A 3 19.00 15.92 9.28
CA SER A 3 19.83 15.23 8.27
C SER A 3 19.32 13.80 7.98
N LYS A 4 19.08 12.99 9.00
CA LYS A 4 18.61 11.61 8.87
C LYS A 4 17.28 11.50 8.12
N LEU A 5 16.32 12.37 8.39
CA LEU A 5 15.04 12.35 7.70
C LEU A 5 15.19 12.69 6.21
N LYS A 6 16.17 13.55 5.84
CA LYS A 6 16.42 13.92 4.44
C LYS A 6 17.04 12.77 3.62
N GLU A 7 17.67 11.82 4.27
CA GLU A 7 18.22 10.62 3.59
C GLU A 7 17.13 9.64 3.17
N ILE A 8 16.01 9.63 3.90
CA ILE A 8 14.90 8.68 3.68
C ILE A 8 13.75 9.35 2.94
N PHE A 9 13.37 10.57 3.36
CA PHE A 9 12.14 11.22 2.96
C PHE A 9 12.37 12.45 2.08
N THR A 10 11.44 12.69 1.17
CA THR A 10 11.50 13.79 0.20
C THR A 10 10.63 14.98 0.58
N VAL A 11 9.70 14.81 1.50
CA VAL A 11 8.73 15.84 1.91
C VAL A 11 8.97 16.24 3.35
N ASP A 12 8.92 17.55 3.65
CA ASP A 12 9.05 18.10 5.00
C ASP A 12 7.68 18.55 5.54
N PRO A 13 7.05 17.79 6.46
CA PRO A 13 5.75 18.15 7.02
C PRO A 13 5.79 19.29 8.03
N TYR A 14 6.98 19.72 8.45
CA TYR A 14 7.16 20.79 9.45
C TYR A 14 7.31 22.17 8.85
N GLN A 15 8.14 22.30 7.79
CA GLN A 15 8.46 23.56 7.14
C GLN A 15 8.03 23.64 5.68
N GLY A 16 7.82 22.48 5.04
CA GLY A 16 7.25 22.33 3.70
C GLY A 16 5.74 22.11 3.72
N MET A 17 5.22 21.61 2.62
CA MET A 17 3.79 21.35 2.42
C MET A 17 2.92 22.59 2.67
N ASN A 18 3.25 23.67 1.98
CA ASN A 18 2.51 24.93 1.99
C ASN A 18 2.55 25.58 0.61
N SER A 19 1.81 26.66 0.40
CA SER A 19 1.69 27.34 -0.91
C SER A 19 3.03 27.81 -1.50
N ASN A 20 4.03 28.12 -0.65
CA ASN A 20 5.36 28.55 -1.10
C ASN A 20 6.32 27.38 -1.38
N SER A 21 6.06 26.23 -0.77
CA SER A 21 6.87 25.01 -0.88
C SER A 21 5.97 23.78 -0.80
N PRO A 22 5.19 23.51 -1.85
CA PRO A 22 4.30 22.35 -1.85
C PRO A 22 5.11 21.05 -1.83
N GLY A 23 4.60 20.04 -1.13
CA GLY A 23 5.14 18.69 -1.19
C GLY A 23 4.87 18.08 -2.57
N GLU A 24 5.82 17.33 -3.10
CA GLU A 24 5.66 16.65 -4.39
C GLU A 24 5.59 15.13 -4.18
N VAL A 25 4.62 14.50 -4.85
CA VAL A 25 4.41 13.05 -4.87
C VAL A 25 4.81 12.52 -6.23
N CYS A 26 5.43 11.33 -6.26
CA CYS A 26 5.80 10.64 -7.48
C CYS A 26 5.02 9.33 -7.64
N ASP A 27 4.92 8.85 -8.87
CA ASP A 27 4.57 7.47 -9.15
C ASP A 27 5.82 6.59 -8.98
N LEU A 28 5.60 5.29 -8.73
CA LEU A 28 6.65 4.28 -8.75
C LEU A 28 6.29 3.23 -9.81
N LEU A 29 7.16 3.07 -10.80
CA LEU A 29 6.95 2.08 -11.85
C LEU A 29 8.23 1.29 -12.10
N ARG A 30 8.16 -0.04 -11.98
CA ARG A 30 9.29 -0.95 -12.19
C ARG A 30 10.56 -0.58 -11.40
N GLY A 31 10.37 0.01 -10.24
CA GLY A 31 11.47 0.41 -9.35
C GLY A 31 11.98 1.84 -9.54
N GLU A 32 11.45 2.59 -10.47
CA GLU A 32 11.84 3.97 -10.74
C GLU A 32 10.76 4.94 -10.26
N TRP A 33 11.17 5.96 -9.51
CA TRP A 33 10.31 7.07 -9.14
C TRP A 33 10.10 8.00 -10.33
N ILE A 34 8.84 8.16 -10.73
CA ILE A 34 8.46 8.95 -11.89
C ILE A 34 7.67 10.17 -11.42
N GLN A 35 8.19 11.34 -11.75
CA GLN A 35 7.42 12.55 -11.67
C GLN A 35 6.46 12.56 -12.87
N GLY A 36 5.16 12.58 -12.65
CA GLY A 36 4.17 12.54 -13.72
C GLY A 36 4.34 13.68 -14.73
N THR A 37 3.92 13.43 -15.97
CA THR A 37 3.96 14.44 -17.05
C THR A 37 3.01 15.60 -16.80
N LYS A 38 1.97 15.38 -16.01
CA LYS A 38 1.01 16.39 -15.55
C LYS A 38 0.81 16.25 -14.05
N PHE A 39 0.92 17.36 -13.36
CA PHE A 39 0.42 17.44 -12.00
C PHE A 39 -1.05 17.82 -12.01
N ARG A 40 -1.79 17.28 -11.06
CA ARG A 40 -3.14 17.73 -10.73
C ARG A 40 -3.08 19.21 -10.33
N GLU A 41 -4.25 19.87 -10.36
CA GLU A 41 -4.43 21.05 -9.54
C GLU A 41 -3.91 20.75 -8.13
N ASP A 42 -3.21 21.70 -7.54
CA ASP A 42 -2.61 21.56 -6.23
C ASP A 42 -3.67 21.06 -5.23
N ILE A 43 -3.35 20.01 -4.49
CA ILE A 43 -4.23 19.52 -3.43
C ILE A 43 -4.31 20.58 -2.34
N PRO A 44 -5.52 21.02 -1.95
CA PRO A 44 -5.68 22.04 -0.92
C PRO A 44 -5.37 21.49 0.47
N ASP A 45 -4.69 22.30 1.27
CA ASP A 45 -4.48 22.05 2.69
C ASP A 45 -5.83 22.01 3.42
N PRO A 46 -6.18 20.93 4.13
CA PRO A 46 -7.45 20.82 4.84
C PRO A 46 -7.63 21.86 5.95
N LEU A 47 -6.57 22.55 6.38
CA LEU A 47 -6.63 23.56 7.44
C LEU A 47 -6.97 24.96 6.93
N ASN A 48 -6.54 25.33 5.71
CA ASN A 48 -6.69 26.70 5.22
C ASN A 48 -7.16 26.80 3.76
N GLY A 49 -7.25 25.66 3.04
CA GLY A 49 -7.67 25.62 1.65
C GLY A 49 -6.62 26.05 0.62
N GLU A 50 -5.42 26.44 1.06
CA GLU A 50 -4.32 26.80 0.14
C GLU A 50 -3.65 25.56 -0.45
N PRO A 51 -3.08 25.64 -1.67
CA PRO A 51 -2.32 24.55 -2.25
C PRO A 51 -1.15 24.11 -1.35
N PHE A 52 -1.00 22.81 -1.10
CA PHE A 52 0.09 22.30 -0.25
C PHE A 52 0.77 21.02 -0.78
N LEU A 53 0.13 20.32 -1.72
CA LEU A 53 0.69 19.13 -2.37
C LEU A 53 0.50 19.19 -3.87
N LYS A 54 1.49 18.67 -4.61
CA LYS A 54 1.42 18.36 -6.03
C LYS A 54 1.44 16.86 -6.21
N VAL A 55 0.42 16.33 -6.86
CA VAL A 55 0.26 14.89 -7.06
C VAL A 55 0.14 14.63 -8.57
N PRO A 56 0.79 13.61 -9.13
CA PRO A 56 0.60 13.24 -10.52
C PRO A 56 -0.87 12.98 -10.85
N ASP A 57 -1.33 13.40 -12.01
CA ASP A 57 -2.61 12.98 -12.60
C ASP A 57 -2.31 12.11 -13.81
N THR A 58 -1.85 10.90 -13.53
CA THR A 58 -1.38 9.96 -14.53
C THR A 58 -2.56 9.45 -15.35
N THR A 59 -2.55 9.76 -16.65
CA THR A 59 -3.54 9.32 -17.63
C THR A 59 -2.97 8.28 -18.59
N GLU A 60 -1.66 8.22 -18.75
CA GLU A 60 -0.91 7.29 -19.58
C GLU A 60 -0.52 6.06 -18.75
N TYR A 61 -1.41 5.09 -18.66
CA TYR A 61 -1.24 3.94 -17.75
C TYR A 61 -0.83 2.62 -18.44
N SER A 62 -0.57 2.63 -19.73
CA SER A 62 -0.21 1.42 -20.51
C SER A 62 1.01 0.69 -19.92
N GLU A 63 2.03 1.43 -19.47
CA GLU A 63 3.22 0.84 -18.86
C GLU A 63 2.94 0.18 -17.49
N PHE A 64 1.97 0.67 -16.74
CA PHE A 64 1.50 0.00 -15.51
C PHE A 64 0.79 -1.32 -15.84
N ILE A 65 0.00 -1.37 -16.91
CA ILE A 65 -0.61 -2.62 -17.39
C ILE A 65 0.48 -3.61 -17.86
N ASN A 66 1.47 -3.15 -18.60
CA ASN A 66 2.60 -3.97 -19.02
C ASN A 66 3.40 -4.49 -17.83
N SER A 67 3.53 -3.67 -16.78
CA SER A 67 4.20 -4.06 -15.54
C SER A 67 3.43 -5.15 -14.80
N LEU A 68 2.10 -5.04 -14.68
CA LEU A 68 1.24 -6.11 -14.13
C LEU A 68 1.40 -7.43 -14.90
N ASP A 69 1.43 -7.36 -16.23
CA ASP A 69 1.55 -8.53 -17.11
C ASP A 69 2.91 -9.23 -16.97
N SER A 70 3.95 -8.50 -16.60
CA SER A 70 5.29 -9.04 -16.40
C SER A 70 5.43 -9.92 -15.15
N CYS A 71 4.48 -9.87 -14.21
CA CYS A 71 4.52 -10.69 -13.01
C CYS A 71 4.29 -12.17 -13.33
N PRO A 72 5.19 -13.07 -12.89
CA PRO A 72 5.00 -14.50 -13.09
C PRO A 72 3.68 -15.01 -12.51
N LYS A 73 3.05 -15.97 -13.18
CA LYS A 73 1.83 -16.61 -12.66
C LYS A 73 2.04 -17.31 -11.32
N SER A 74 3.26 -17.71 -11.03
CA SER A 74 3.68 -18.31 -9.75
C SER A 74 4.07 -17.29 -8.69
N GLY A 75 3.86 -16.00 -8.96
CA GLY A 75 4.28 -14.88 -8.11
C GLY A 75 5.79 -14.64 -8.14
N MET A 76 6.22 -13.66 -7.36
CA MET A 76 7.63 -13.29 -7.19
C MET A 76 8.40 -14.37 -6.40
N HIS A 77 7.71 -15.01 -5.46
CA HIS A 77 8.16 -16.18 -4.69
C HIS A 77 6.94 -17.01 -4.28
N ASN A 78 7.19 -18.25 -3.92
CA ASN A 78 6.18 -19.18 -3.40
C ASN A 78 6.90 -20.27 -2.59
N PRO A 79 6.18 -21.19 -1.91
CA PRO A 79 6.83 -22.24 -1.09
C PRO A 79 7.88 -23.13 -1.78
N LEU A 80 7.90 -23.12 -3.12
CA LEU A 80 8.80 -23.95 -3.93
C LEU A 80 9.81 -23.14 -4.75
N LYS A 81 9.73 -21.80 -4.72
CA LYS A 81 10.55 -20.92 -5.56
C LYS A 81 10.90 -19.62 -4.85
N ASN A 82 12.18 -19.23 -4.91
CA ASN A 82 12.70 -17.98 -4.35
C ASN A 82 12.38 -17.83 -2.85
N VAL A 83 12.52 -18.91 -2.09
CA VAL A 83 12.12 -18.97 -0.66
C VAL A 83 12.92 -18.01 0.22
N GLU A 84 14.10 -17.60 -0.20
CA GLU A 84 14.95 -16.59 0.45
C GLU A 84 14.24 -15.23 0.57
N ARG A 85 13.26 -14.96 -0.29
CA ARG A 85 12.49 -13.70 -0.23
C ARG A 85 11.61 -13.58 1.00
N TYR A 86 11.18 -14.69 1.59
CA TYR A 86 10.49 -14.65 2.88
C TYR A 86 11.36 -14.06 3.98
N LEU A 87 12.64 -14.46 4.03
CA LEU A 87 13.61 -13.93 5.01
C LEU A 87 13.94 -12.47 4.70
N MET A 88 14.16 -12.11 3.43
CA MET A 88 14.41 -10.73 3.01
C MET A 88 13.26 -9.81 3.45
N LEU A 89 12.01 -10.21 3.25
CA LEU A 89 10.86 -9.41 3.69
C LEU A 89 10.76 -9.34 5.22
N GLY A 90 11.10 -10.40 5.94
CA GLY A 90 11.21 -10.38 7.40
C GLY A 90 12.28 -9.41 7.92
N GLU A 91 13.41 -9.29 7.22
CA GLU A 91 14.45 -8.30 7.53
C GLU A 91 13.99 -6.87 7.25
N VAL A 92 13.29 -6.66 6.13
CA VAL A 92 12.66 -5.34 5.82
C VAL A 92 11.71 -4.94 6.94
N CYS A 93 10.86 -5.88 7.39
CA CYS A 93 9.94 -5.63 8.51
C CYS A 93 10.69 -5.26 9.80
N ALA A 94 11.72 -6.02 10.16
CA ALA A 94 12.50 -5.76 11.37
C ALA A 94 13.14 -4.36 11.36
N LYS A 95 13.83 -4.01 10.25
CA LYS A 95 14.48 -2.69 10.10
C LYS A 95 13.48 -1.56 10.07
N SER A 96 12.35 -1.73 9.37
CA SER A 96 11.30 -0.71 9.30
C SER A 96 10.62 -0.49 10.65
N ALA A 97 10.37 -1.55 11.41
CA ALA A 97 9.82 -1.46 12.76
C ALA A 97 10.79 -0.78 13.73
N GLU A 98 12.09 -1.05 13.62
CA GLU A 98 13.13 -0.39 14.41
C GLU A 98 13.16 1.12 14.13
N LEU A 99 13.15 1.52 12.85
CA LEU A 99 13.10 2.93 12.48
C LEU A 99 11.80 3.62 12.96
N LEU A 100 10.65 2.96 12.87
CA LEU A 100 9.39 3.52 13.38
C LEU A 100 9.32 3.63 14.90
N ARG A 101 10.22 2.98 15.67
CA ARG A 101 10.38 3.20 17.11
C ARG A 101 11.20 4.45 17.45
N GLU A 102 11.96 4.96 16.48
CA GLU A 102 12.72 6.19 16.71
C GLU A 102 11.77 7.38 16.78
N ASP A 103 11.84 8.12 17.85
CA ASP A 103 10.99 9.28 18.17
C ASP A 103 10.91 10.30 17.01
N GLU A 104 11.99 10.47 16.28
CA GLU A 104 12.05 11.38 15.13
C GLU A 104 11.22 10.87 13.93
N ILE A 105 11.26 9.59 13.63
CA ILE A 105 10.54 8.98 12.52
C ILE A 105 9.06 8.79 12.88
N GLU A 106 8.75 8.36 14.10
CA GLU A 106 7.39 8.28 14.62
C GLU A 106 6.70 9.64 14.51
N LYS A 107 7.33 10.69 15.04
CA LYS A 107 6.81 12.07 14.96
C LYS A 107 6.70 12.59 13.53
N TYR A 108 7.62 12.20 12.66
CA TYR A 108 7.54 12.56 11.25
C TYR A 108 6.24 12.03 10.62
N PHE A 109 5.94 10.73 10.78
CA PHE A 109 4.71 10.16 10.24
C PHE A 109 3.45 10.71 10.93
N CYS A 110 3.47 10.88 12.25
CA CYS A 110 2.35 11.52 12.95
C CYS A 110 2.07 12.90 12.38
N LYS A 111 3.12 13.73 12.17
CA LYS A 111 2.96 15.06 11.59
C LYS A 111 2.50 15.02 10.15
N LEU A 112 3.03 14.10 9.36
CA LEU A 112 2.65 13.93 7.95
C LEU A 112 1.16 13.53 7.81
N ILE A 113 0.69 12.59 8.64
CA ILE A 113 -0.72 12.20 8.68
C ILE A 113 -1.59 13.40 9.06
N GLN A 114 -1.22 14.16 10.08
CA GLN A 114 -1.97 15.36 10.50
C GLN A 114 -2.07 16.42 9.40
N ARG A 115 -1.04 16.53 8.55
CA ARG A 115 -1.06 17.52 7.45
C ARG A 115 -2.08 17.18 6.37
N VAL A 116 -2.36 15.91 6.14
CA VAL A 116 -3.28 15.47 5.08
C VAL A 116 -4.65 15.07 5.61
N MET A 117 -4.73 14.68 6.89
CA MET A 117 -5.96 14.21 7.52
C MET A 117 -6.05 14.80 8.93
N PRO A 118 -7.06 15.67 9.22
CA PRO A 118 -7.20 16.31 10.53
C PRO A 118 -7.54 15.28 11.62
N LYS A 119 -6.52 14.70 12.22
CA LYS A 119 -6.58 13.75 13.34
C LYS A 119 -5.92 14.32 14.58
N SER A 120 -6.34 13.87 15.75
CA SER A 120 -5.64 14.17 17.01
C SER A 120 -4.26 13.49 17.03
N ASP A 121 -3.35 13.97 17.87
CA ASP A 121 -2.03 13.35 18.08
C ASP A 121 -2.15 11.88 18.45
N SER A 122 -3.08 11.54 19.35
CA SER A 122 -3.30 10.15 19.79
C SER A 122 -3.80 9.24 18.66
N GLN A 123 -4.62 9.75 17.75
CA GLN A 123 -5.09 8.97 16.59
C GLN A 123 -3.97 8.75 15.58
N CYS A 124 -3.13 9.77 15.33
CA CYS A 124 -1.98 9.62 14.44
C CYS A 124 -0.94 8.67 15.01
N LEU A 125 -0.64 8.79 16.31
CA LEU A 125 0.25 7.87 17.01
C LEU A 125 -0.31 6.44 16.98
N GLY A 126 -1.62 6.27 17.16
CA GLY A 126 -2.28 4.97 17.07
C GLY A 126 -2.07 4.32 15.71
N GLU A 127 -2.25 5.06 14.62
CA GLU A 127 -2.05 4.57 13.26
C GLU A 127 -0.59 4.17 12.99
N VAL A 128 0.37 4.97 13.40
CA VAL A 128 1.81 4.64 13.29
C VAL A 128 2.14 3.42 14.13
N THR A 129 1.61 3.33 15.35
CA THR A 129 1.84 2.21 16.26
C THR A 129 1.29 0.89 15.69
N VAL A 130 0.07 0.89 15.17
CA VAL A 130 -0.53 -0.32 14.56
C VAL A 130 0.30 -0.78 13.36
N THR A 131 0.74 0.13 12.51
CA THR A 131 1.60 -0.18 11.37
C THR A 131 2.94 -0.78 11.84
N ARG A 132 3.56 -0.20 12.86
CA ARG A 132 4.80 -0.72 13.46
C ARG A 132 4.61 -2.11 14.06
N VAL A 133 3.55 -2.32 14.84
CA VAL A 133 3.24 -3.64 15.44
C VAL A 133 3.01 -4.70 14.39
N PHE A 134 2.35 -4.34 13.28
CA PHE A 134 2.21 -5.25 12.15
C PHE A 134 3.56 -5.67 11.57
N LEU A 135 4.48 -4.73 11.35
CA LEU A 135 5.85 -5.04 10.91
C LEU A 135 6.59 -5.93 11.93
N GLU A 136 6.45 -5.66 13.23
CA GLU A 136 7.04 -6.46 14.30
C GLU A 136 6.56 -7.90 14.26
N ASN A 137 5.25 -8.12 14.01
CA ASN A 137 4.66 -9.46 13.92
C ASN A 137 5.21 -10.28 12.75
N PHE A 138 5.72 -9.62 11.70
CA PHE A 138 6.30 -10.26 10.53
C PHE A 138 7.82 -10.10 10.43
N SER A 139 8.48 -9.69 11.51
CA SER A 139 9.94 -9.55 11.58
C SER A 139 10.64 -10.90 11.56
N GLY A 140 11.88 -10.92 11.04
CA GLY A 140 12.75 -12.09 11.04
C GLY A 140 12.15 -13.24 10.21
N ASP A 141 11.98 -14.40 10.82
CA ASP A 141 11.51 -15.61 10.16
C ASP A 141 9.98 -15.71 10.03
N ASN A 142 9.23 -14.75 10.59
CA ASN A 142 7.77 -14.87 10.69
C ASN A 142 7.05 -14.82 9.33
N VAL A 143 7.58 -14.11 8.34
CA VAL A 143 7.01 -14.11 6.98
C VAL A 143 7.02 -15.51 6.38
N ARG A 144 8.07 -16.30 6.63
CA ARG A 144 8.19 -17.68 6.13
C ARG A 144 7.07 -18.59 6.62
N PHE A 145 6.51 -18.36 7.81
CA PHE A 145 5.40 -19.14 8.31
C PHE A 145 4.10 -18.96 7.50
N LEU A 146 4.00 -17.94 6.64
CA LEU A 146 2.90 -17.82 5.69
C LEU A 146 2.97 -18.87 4.58
N ALA A 147 4.14 -19.44 4.30
CA ALA A 147 4.35 -20.52 3.33
C ALA A 147 3.86 -21.89 3.81
N ARG A 148 3.11 -21.96 4.91
CA ARG A 148 2.61 -23.23 5.48
C ARG A 148 1.91 -24.08 4.44
N SER A 149 2.29 -25.36 4.44
CA SER A 149 1.63 -26.42 3.72
C SER A 149 0.79 -27.26 4.70
N PHE A 150 -0.07 -28.09 4.14
CA PHE A 150 -0.72 -29.17 4.87
C PHE A 150 -0.66 -30.44 4.02
N SER A 151 -0.68 -31.59 4.67
CA SER A 151 -0.86 -32.86 4.01
C SER A 151 -1.85 -33.72 4.79
N ASN A 152 -2.62 -34.52 4.06
CA ASN A 152 -3.56 -35.48 4.62
C ASN A 152 -3.33 -36.84 3.99
N PRO A 153 -3.45 -37.96 4.75
CA PRO A 153 -3.47 -39.29 4.17
C PRO A 153 -4.68 -39.44 3.24
N GLY A 154 -4.47 -40.13 2.13
CA GLY A 154 -5.56 -40.49 1.20
C GLY A 154 -6.34 -41.71 1.63
N ASN A 155 -7.31 -42.11 0.81
CA ASN A 155 -8.19 -43.27 1.09
C ASN A 155 -7.49 -44.63 0.81
N HIS A 156 -6.34 -44.60 0.17
CA HIS A 156 -5.58 -45.82 -0.16
C HIS A 156 -4.19 -45.78 0.47
N LEU A 157 -3.65 -46.97 0.74
CA LEU A 157 -2.31 -47.12 1.32
C LEU A 157 -1.25 -46.43 0.47
N GLY A 158 -0.45 -45.55 1.09
CA GLY A 158 0.60 -44.73 0.42
C GLY A 158 0.09 -43.53 -0.35
N GLN A 159 -1.20 -43.26 -0.36
CA GLN A 159 -1.77 -42.04 -0.96
C GLN A 159 -1.69 -40.87 0.01
N GLU A 160 -1.30 -39.70 -0.49
CA GLU A 160 -1.22 -38.46 0.26
C GLU A 160 -1.71 -37.30 -0.61
N SER A 161 -2.41 -36.33 0.03
CA SER A 161 -2.81 -35.06 -0.58
C SER A 161 -2.10 -33.91 0.13
N SER A 162 -1.43 -33.06 -0.62
CA SER A 162 -0.74 -31.90 -0.08
C SER A 162 -1.30 -30.60 -0.66
N GLY A 163 -1.35 -29.55 0.14
CA GLY A 163 -1.75 -28.22 -0.27
C GLY A 163 -0.78 -27.15 0.20
N TYR A 164 -0.61 -26.13 -0.60
CA TYR A 164 0.24 -24.98 -0.33
C TYR A 164 -0.56 -23.68 -0.39
N ARG A 165 -0.18 -22.69 0.41
CA ARG A 165 -0.58 -21.31 0.16
C ARG A 165 0.20 -20.79 -1.03
N TRP A 166 -0.52 -20.29 -2.02
CA TRP A 166 0.07 -19.90 -3.30
C TRP A 166 -0.26 -18.44 -3.62
N PRO A 167 0.67 -17.63 -4.19
CA PRO A 167 0.39 -16.27 -4.59
C PRO A 167 -0.61 -16.22 -5.74
N PHE A 168 -1.39 -15.16 -5.79
CA PHE A 168 -2.20 -14.84 -6.97
C PHE A 168 -1.33 -14.35 -8.14
N GLY A 169 -0.19 -13.73 -7.86
CA GLY A 169 0.69 -13.09 -8.83
C GLY A 169 0.39 -11.59 -8.94
N SER A 170 -0.04 -11.14 -10.12
CA SER A 170 -0.43 -9.75 -10.34
C SER A 170 -1.66 -9.41 -9.52
N SER A 171 -1.55 -8.40 -8.67
CA SER A 171 -2.64 -7.91 -7.83
C SER A 171 -2.80 -6.41 -7.92
N CYS A 172 -3.92 -5.90 -7.46
CA CYS A 172 -4.18 -4.47 -7.37
C CYS A 172 -4.68 -4.14 -5.96
N ILE A 173 -4.31 -2.97 -5.45
CA ILE A 173 -4.75 -2.46 -4.14
C ILE A 173 -5.26 -1.05 -4.33
N ILE A 174 -6.49 -0.79 -3.87
CA ILE A 174 -7.08 0.54 -3.81
C ILE A 174 -7.43 0.85 -2.37
N ALA A 175 -6.79 1.86 -1.81
CA ALA A 175 -6.94 2.27 -0.41
C ALA A 175 -7.61 3.65 -0.29
N PRO A 176 -8.41 3.87 0.78
CA PRO A 176 -9.13 5.10 1.04
C PRO A 176 -8.22 6.18 1.69
N PHE A 177 -8.84 7.29 2.05
CA PHE A 177 -8.15 8.45 2.63
C PHE A 177 -8.06 8.43 4.16
N ASN A 178 -8.94 7.71 4.85
CA ASN A 178 -9.15 7.84 6.31
C ASN A 178 -8.01 7.29 7.18
N PHE A 179 -7.26 6.29 6.69
CA PHE A 179 -6.07 5.74 7.33
C PHE A 179 -4.93 5.63 6.29
N PRO A 180 -4.26 6.77 5.99
CA PRO A 180 -3.36 6.87 4.84
C PRO A 180 -2.05 6.08 4.97
N LEU A 181 -1.67 5.66 6.17
CA LEU A 181 -0.51 4.84 6.46
C LEU A 181 -0.90 3.37 6.66
N GLU A 182 -1.82 3.13 7.58
CA GLU A 182 -2.18 1.79 8.06
C GLU A 182 -2.79 0.93 6.94
N ILE A 183 -3.91 1.37 6.36
CA ILE A 183 -4.65 0.54 5.38
C ILE A 183 -3.77 0.16 4.18
N PRO A 184 -3.17 1.11 3.43
CA PRO A 184 -2.32 0.73 2.31
C PRO A 184 -1.06 -0.02 2.74
N GLY A 185 -0.46 0.33 3.88
CA GLY A 185 0.73 -0.33 4.41
C GLY A 185 0.50 -1.80 4.68
N LEU A 186 -0.54 -2.14 5.45
CA LEU A 186 -0.85 -3.52 5.80
C LEU A 186 -1.26 -4.36 4.59
N GLN A 187 -2.06 -3.79 3.69
CA GLN A 187 -2.51 -4.49 2.48
C GLN A 187 -1.35 -4.79 1.52
N VAL A 188 -0.47 -3.82 1.31
CA VAL A 188 0.73 -3.99 0.46
C VAL A 188 1.70 -5.01 1.05
N LEU A 189 2.01 -4.89 2.34
CA LEU A 189 2.89 -5.86 3.01
C LEU A 189 2.31 -7.27 2.95
N GLY A 190 1.01 -7.44 3.23
CA GLY A 190 0.35 -8.73 3.11
C GLY A 190 0.40 -9.32 1.69
N ALA A 191 0.26 -8.49 0.65
CA ALA A 191 0.42 -8.92 -0.73
C ALA A 191 1.85 -9.37 -1.03
N LEU A 192 2.85 -8.58 -0.62
CA LEU A 192 4.28 -8.87 -0.81
C LEU A 192 4.71 -10.13 -0.08
N PHE A 193 4.28 -10.32 1.18
CA PHE A 193 4.61 -11.52 1.98
C PHE A 193 4.17 -12.81 1.29
N MET A 194 3.05 -12.77 0.60
CA MET A 194 2.52 -13.91 -0.13
C MET A 194 3.12 -14.09 -1.52
N GLY A 195 4.05 -13.23 -1.94
CA GLY A 195 4.70 -13.30 -3.25
C GLY A 195 3.92 -12.65 -4.38
N ASN A 196 2.89 -11.87 -4.08
CA ASN A 196 2.18 -11.08 -5.09
C ASN A 196 2.99 -9.83 -5.46
N ARG A 197 2.72 -9.29 -6.66
CA ARG A 197 3.23 -8.00 -7.11
C ARG A 197 2.06 -7.03 -7.28
N PRO A 198 1.84 -6.12 -6.31
CA PRO A 198 0.70 -5.21 -6.36
C PRO A 198 0.96 -3.95 -7.19
N LEU A 199 -0.06 -3.52 -7.95
CA LEU A 199 -0.24 -2.14 -8.37
C LEU A 199 -1.10 -1.43 -7.32
N VAL A 200 -0.59 -0.35 -6.76
CA VAL A 200 -1.21 0.35 -5.63
C VAL A 200 -1.72 1.71 -6.04
N LYS A 201 -2.95 2.03 -5.65
CA LYS A 201 -3.52 3.38 -5.71
C LYS A 201 -4.08 3.75 -4.35
N VAL A 202 -3.61 4.85 -3.81
CA VAL A 202 -4.17 5.50 -2.61
C VAL A 202 -4.95 6.75 -3.02
N ASP A 203 -5.85 7.25 -2.18
CA ASP A 203 -6.52 8.52 -2.43
C ASP A 203 -5.48 9.65 -2.57
N SER A 204 -5.60 10.43 -3.64
CA SER A 204 -4.59 11.43 -4.01
C SER A 204 -4.39 12.52 -2.96
N LYS A 205 -5.43 12.81 -2.17
CA LYS A 205 -5.36 13.82 -1.10
C LYS A 205 -4.38 13.44 0.01
N VAL A 206 -4.11 12.15 0.16
CA VAL A 206 -3.30 11.61 1.26
C VAL A 206 -2.14 10.72 0.78
N SER A 207 -1.97 10.56 -0.52
CA SER A 207 -1.02 9.62 -1.13
C SER A 207 0.45 9.86 -0.75
N VAL A 208 0.79 11.08 -0.35
CA VAL A 208 2.12 11.44 0.16
C VAL A 208 2.53 10.60 1.37
N VAL A 209 1.60 10.23 2.25
CA VAL A 209 1.90 9.43 3.44
C VAL A 209 2.38 8.04 3.03
N PHE A 210 1.65 7.40 2.14
CA PHE A 210 2.03 6.09 1.64
C PHE A 210 3.30 6.12 0.79
N GLU A 211 3.51 7.15 -0.04
CA GLU A 211 4.77 7.30 -0.77
C GLU A 211 5.97 7.37 0.17
N GLN A 212 5.90 8.20 1.23
CA GLN A 212 7.00 8.30 2.19
C GLN A 212 7.20 6.98 2.96
N PHE A 213 6.14 6.22 3.23
CA PHE A 213 6.25 4.88 3.80
C PHE A 213 6.93 3.89 2.83
N LEU A 214 6.63 3.94 1.54
CA LEU A 214 7.36 3.15 0.53
C LEU A 214 8.84 3.51 0.50
N ARG A 215 9.19 4.78 0.62
CA ARG A 215 10.60 5.22 0.71
C ARG A 215 11.29 4.64 1.93
N LEU A 216 10.60 4.58 3.08
CA LEU A 216 11.12 3.93 4.28
C LEU A 216 11.35 2.43 4.04
N LEU A 217 10.39 1.71 3.47
CA LEU A 217 10.52 0.28 3.18
C LEU A 217 11.67 0.00 2.19
N ILE A 218 11.81 0.81 1.15
CA ILE A 218 12.91 0.71 0.16
C ILE A 218 14.26 1.00 0.83
N HIS A 219 14.35 2.02 1.69
CA HIS A 219 15.55 2.30 2.49
C HIS A 219 15.92 1.10 3.37
N CYS A 220 14.93 0.36 3.87
CA CYS A 220 15.14 -0.86 4.67
C CYS A 220 15.45 -2.11 3.84
N GLY A 221 15.48 -2.01 2.52
CA GLY A 221 15.88 -3.09 1.62
C GLY A 221 14.76 -3.75 0.83
N LEU A 222 13.53 -3.19 0.83
CA LEU A 222 12.49 -3.64 -0.09
C LEU A 222 12.92 -3.33 -1.53
N PRO A 223 12.97 -4.33 -2.44
CA PRO A 223 13.24 -4.05 -3.84
C PRO A 223 12.14 -3.15 -4.43
N PRO A 224 12.50 -1.98 -4.98
CA PRO A 224 11.49 -1.03 -5.47
C PRO A 224 10.70 -1.56 -6.67
N SER A 225 11.18 -2.58 -7.36
CA SER A 225 10.49 -3.26 -8.46
C SER A 225 9.43 -4.27 -8.01
N ASP A 226 9.29 -4.53 -6.72
CA ASP A 226 8.33 -5.51 -6.19
C ASP A 226 6.88 -5.03 -6.22
N LEU A 227 6.67 -3.74 -6.42
CA LEU A 227 5.35 -3.12 -6.56
C LEU A 227 5.41 -1.92 -7.50
N ASP A 228 4.23 -1.52 -7.96
CA ASP A 228 4.04 -0.25 -8.64
C ASP A 228 3.07 0.63 -7.84
N PHE A 229 3.27 1.94 -7.87
CA PHE A 229 2.40 2.93 -7.21
C PHE A 229 1.99 3.99 -8.22
N ILE A 230 0.67 4.16 -8.41
CA ILE A 230 0.10 5.09 -9.38
C ILE A 230 -0.78 6.13 -8.69
N ASN A 231 -0.60 7.38 -9.07
CA ASN A 231 -1.49 8.48 -8.71
C ASN A 231 -2.32 8.86 -9.93
N CYS A 232 -3.60 8.61 -9.86
CA CYS A 232 -4.55 8.92 -10.93
C CYS A 232 -5.95 9.15 -10.36
N ARG A 233 -6.84 9.71 -11.17
CA ARG A 233 -8.26 9.84 -10.81
C ARG A 233 -8.95 8.48 -10.77
N GLY A 234 -10.02 8.38 -9.99
CA GLY A 234 -10.80 7.14 -9.87
C GLY A 234 -11.33 6.63 -11.21
N GLN A 235 -11.72 7.53 -12.13
CA GLN A 235 -12.16 7.16 -13.48
C GLN A 235 -11.04 6.46 -14.25
N VAL A 236 -9.84 7.04 -14.29
CA VAL A 236 -8.66 6.48 -14.97
C VAL A 236 -8.30 5.11 -14.38
N MET A 237 -8.33 4.98 -13.05
CA MET A 237 -8.11 3.68 -12.40
C MET A 237 -9.17 2.65 -12.79
N GLY A 238 -10.43 3.06 -12.92
CA GLY A 238 -11.51 2.19 -13.40
C GLY A 238 -11.29 1.71 -14.83
N GLU A 239 -10.81 2.57 -15.72
CA GLU A 239 -10.44 2.23 -17.10
C GLU A 239 -9.26 1.26 -17.14
N LEU A 240 -8.19 1.55 -16.39
CA LEU A 240 -7.03 0.65 -16.24
C LEU A 240 -7.46 -0.74 -15.77
N ILE A 241 -8.31 -0.84 -14.75
CA ILE A 241 -8.81 -2.13 -14.24
C ILE A 241 -9.59 -2.89 -15.33
N LYS A 242 -10.45 -2.21 -16.07
CA LYS A 242 -11.22 -2.84 -17.15
C LYS A 242 -10.32 -3.39 -18.26
N GLU A 243 -9.32 -2.62 -18.69
CA GLU A 243 -8.38 -3.03 -19.71
C GLU A 243 -7.45 -4.16 -19.25
N SER A 244 -7.14 -4.21 -17.96
CA SER A 244 -6.26 -5.22 -17.37
C SER A 244 -6.97 -6.35 -16.60
N LYS A 245 -8.29 -6.46 -16.72
CA LYS A 245 -9.10 -7.46 -15.99
C LYS A 245 -8.63 -8.90 -16.12
N ASP A 246 -8.05 -9.27 -17.26
CA ASP A 246 -7.52 -10.62 -17.50
C ASP A 246 -6.13 -10.82 -16.89
N LYS A 247 -5.41 -9.74 -16.60
CA LYS A 247 -4.09 -9.72 -15.99
C LYS A 247 -4.19 -9.63 -14.47
N ILE A 248 -5.14 -8.84 -13.94
CA ILE A 248 -5.41 -8.73 -12.51
C ILE A 248 -6.04 -10.03 -12.01
N ARG A 249 -5.39 -10.67 -11.03
CA ARG A 249 -5.83 -11.91 -10.42
C ARG A 249 -6.55 -11.73 -9.11
N LEU A 250 -6.25 -10.65 -8.42
CA LEU A 250 -6.91 -10.22 -7.20
C LEU A 250 -6.84 -8.70 -7.09
N LEU A 251 -7.97 -8.06 -6.81
CA LEU A 251 -8.02 -6.69 -6.35
C LEU A 251 -8.42 -6.67 -4.89
N GLN A 252 -7.71 -5.92 -4.06
CA GLN A 252 -8.12 -5.58 -2.71
C GLN A 252 -8.59 -4.13 -2.68
N PHE A 253 -9.83 -3.92 -2.29
CA PHE A 253 -10.48 -2.63 -2.30
C PHE A 253 -11.00 -2.28 -0.90
N THR A 254 -10.66 -1.10 -0.43
CA THR A 254 -11.28 -0.48 0.74
C THR A 254 -11.81 0.89 0.33
N GLY A 255 -13.13 1.11 0.49
CA GLY A 255 -13.75 2.37 0.08
C GLY A 255 -15.28 2.32 0.04
N SER A 256 -15.91 3.14 -0.83
CA SER A 256 -17.36 3.23 -0.92
C SER A 256 -18.01 2.00 -1.56
N LYS A 257 -19.22 1.68 -1.11
CA LYS A 257 -20.02 0.55 -1.58
C LYS A 257 -20.27 0.59 -3.09
N GLU A 258 -20.63 1.76 -3.63
CA GLU A 258 -20.96 1.90 -5.06
C GLU A 258 -19.75 1.55 -5.95
N VAL A 259 -18.56 1.95 -5.53
CA VAL A 259 -17.33 1.62 -6.27
C VAL A 259 -17.00 0.14 -6.12
N ALA A 260 -17.17 -0.42 -4.91
CA ALA A 260 -16.94 -1.84 -4.64
C ALA A 260 -17.81 -2.74 -5.51
N GLU A 261 -19.12 -2.48 -5.59
CA GLU A 261 -20.08 -3.24 -6.41
C GLU A 261 -19.72 -3.20 -7.90
N LYS A 262 -19.37 -2.02 -8.41
CA LYS A 262 -18.94 -1.86 -9.81
C LYS A 262 -17.67 -2.66 -10.12
N LEU A 263 -16.66 -2.57 -9.26
CA LEU A 263 -15.40 -3.31 -9.42
C LEU A 263 -15.61 -4.82 -9.31
N ALA A 264 -16.54 -5.29 -8.47
CA ALA A 264 -16.87 -6.70 -8.34
C ALA A 264 -17.45 -7.27 -9.64
N VAL A 265 -18.28 -6.50 -10.34
CA VAL A 265 -18.82 -6.87 -11.65
C VAL A 265 -17.72 -6.85 -12.71
N ASP A 266 -16.94 -5.75 -12.80
CA ASP A 266 -15.89 -5.58 -13.80
C ASP A 266 -14.82 -6.69 -13.72
N LEU A 267 -14.49 -7.16 -12.50
CA LEU A 267 -13.49 -8.21 -12.24
C LEU A 267 -14.07 -9.62 -12.09
N MET A 268 -15.38 -9.80 -12.29
CA MET A 268 -16.04 -11.11 -12.15
C MET A 268 -15.73 -11.81 -10.81
N GLY A 269 -15.78 -11.04 -9.72
CA GLY A 269 -15.57 -11.53 -8.35
C GLY A 269 -14.10 -11.71 -7.93
N LYS A 270 -13.11 -11.36 -8.77
CA LYS A 270 -11.68 -11.37 -8.38
C LYS A 270 -11.32 -10.20 -7.47
N ILE A 271 -12.10 -9.99 -6.42
CA ILE A 271 -11.97 -8.84 -5.52
C ILE A 271 -12.21 -9.26 -4.07
N LYS A 272 -11.44 -8.66 -3.16
CA LYS A 272 -11.69 -8.61 -1.72
C LYS A 272 -12.14 -7.20 -1.38
N ILE A 273 -13.27 -7.08 -0.71
CA ILE A 273 -13.92 -5.81 -0.42
C ILE A 273 -13.99 -5.58 1.07
N GLU A 274 -13.63 -4.37 1.47
CA GLU A 274 -13.99 -3.75 2.72
C GLU A 274 -14.71 -2.44 2.36
N ASP A 275 -16.02 -2.42 2.49
CA ASP A 275 -16.84 -1.25 2.19
C ASP A 275 -17.37 -0.55 3.43
N ALA A 276 -18.10 0.56 3.22
CA ALA A 276 -18.67 1.33 4.31
C ALA A 276 -19.78 0.55 5.04
N GLY A 277 -19.75 0.58 6.37
CA GLY A 277 -20.83 0.16 7.24
C GLY A 277 -21.75 1.30 7.65
N PHE A 278 -22.81 1.00 8.40
CA PHE A 278 -23.65 2.00 9.03
C PHE A 278 -23.11 2.33 10.42
N ASP A 279 -22.49 3.49 10.55
CA ASP A 279 -22.09 4.05 11.84
C ASP A 279 -23.22 4.99 12.33
N TRP A 280 -24.00 4.53 13.27
CA TRP A 280 -25.05 5.35 13.86
C TRP A 280 -24.99 5.36 15.39
N LYS A 281 -25.42 6.46 15.99
CA LYS A 281 -25.50 6.64 17.43
C LYS A 281 -26.93 6.98 17.79
N ILE A 282 -27.44 6.35 18.85
CA ILE A 282 -28.67 6.75 19.48
C ILE A 282 -28.31 7.64 20.66
N ILE A 283 -28.76 8.89 20.63
CA ILE A 283 -28.57 9.83 21.73
C ILE A 283 -29.85 9.84 22.55
N GLY A 284 -29.75 9.50 23.82
CA GLY A 284 -30.84 9.55 24.77
C GLY A 284 -31.21 11.00 25.14
N PRO A 285 -32.33 11.18 25.89
CA PRO A 285 -32.84 12.50 26.25
C PRO A 285 -32.08 13.16 27.41
N ASP A 286 -30.98 12.66 27.89
CA ASP A 286 -30.24 13.17 29.06
C ASP A 286 -29.40 14.39 28.73
#